data_726d6feedcd7f686196a5d24f9f1619a
#
_entry.id   726d6feedcd7f686196a5d24f9f1619a
#
_cell.length_a   1.000
_cell.length_b   1.000
_cell.length_c   1.000
_cell.angle_alpha   90.00
_cell.angle_beta   90.00
_cell.angle_gamma   90.00
#
_symmetry.space_group_name_H-M   'P 1'
#
loop_
_entity.id
_entity.type
_entity.pdbx_description
1 polymer ?
#
loop_
_entity_poly.entity_id
_entity_poly.type
_entity_poly.pdbx_seq_one_letter_code
_entity_poly.pdbx_strand_id
1 'polypeptide(L)'
;MPSTPSIARVKPAALRPGDTVGIIAPASNIKPELLEAGCRALRELGYKPFYFDSILEQELYFAGPVQRRARELEEMFMRPEVRAIVCARGGYGANYLLGVLDLETIRSHPKMFVGYSDMTTLLTYFADAAGLVTFHGPMVTKDFAHADGVDLASWQAALGGQTEWSVGAESGVKPLVGGRAEGILYGGCLSMLVASLGTPYEIQSEGTILFLEDVAAKPFQIDRMLMQLKLAGKLRGVRGVVFGEMLDCVQSQGQGYTLEQVVLRVVGDLGVPVGYGMRSGHVSRGNVTLPIGVRAELNVNQGGVSLRILEAATVADGGKPTTKDTKVHKGLV
;
A
#
# COMPACT_ATOMS: atom_id res chain seq x y z
N MET A 1 -25.55 -9.02 -8.30
CA MET A 1 -24.34 -9.64 -8.91
C MET A 1 -23.82 -10.64 -7.90
N PRO A 2 -23.41 -11.85 -8.29
CA PRO A 2 -22.82 -12.78 -7.34
C PRO A 2 -21.56 -12.14 -6.73
N SER A 3 -21.42 -12.23 -5.41
CA SER A 3 -20.22 -11.79 -4.70
C SER A 3 -19.02 -12.56 -5.24
N THR A 4 -18.00 -11.84 -5.70
CA THR A 4 -16.70 -12.47 -6.05
C THR A 4 -16.24 -13.27 -4.84
N PRO A 5 -15.84 -14.55 -4.99
CA PRO A 5 -15.35 -15.33 -3.85
C PRO A 5 -14.15 -14.62 -3.24
N SER A 6 -14.21 -14.38 -1.94
CA SER A 6 -13.09 -13.81 -1.18
C SER A 6 -11.90 -14.77 -1.31
N ILE A 7 -10.87 -14.35 -2.04
CA ILE A 7 -9.61 -15.09 -2.11
C ILE A 7 -8.99 -15.11 -0.71
N ALA A 8 -8.64 -16.29 -0.20
CA ALA A 8 -7.98 -16.44 1.08
C ALA A 8 -6.68 -15.61 1.11
N ARG A 9 -6.49 -14.80 2.14
CA ARG A 9 -5.31 -13.94 2.25
C ARG A 9 -4.07 -14.75 2.63
N VAL A 10 -3.01 -14.60 1.85
CA VAL A 10 -1.70 -15.19 2.06
C VAL A 10 -0.80 -14.17 2.74
N LYS A 11 -0.32 -14.50 3.93
CA LYS A 11 0.59 -13.66 4.70
C LYS A 11 2.02 -14.11 4.47
N PRO A 12 2.94 -13.22 4.06
CA PRO A 12 4.36 -13.56 3.93
C PRO A 12 5.00 -13.80 5.29
N ALA A 13 6.17 -14.42 5.31
CA ALA A 13 6.94 -14.61 6.53
C ALA A 13 7.50 -13.27 7.07
N ALA A 14 7.57 -13.12 8.40
CA ALA A 14 8.04 -11.91 9.07
C ALA A 14 9.50 -11.57 8.73
N LEU A 15 9.82 -10.26 8.69
CA LEU A 15 11.17 -9.72 8.46
C LEU A 15 11.93 -9.57 9.79
N ARG A 16 13.18 -10.01 9.79
CA ARG A 16 14.08 -9.95 10.96
C ARG A 16 15.44 -9.34 10.60
N PRO A 17 16.15 -8.72 11.53
CA PRO A 17 17.57 -8.38 11.32
C PRO A 17 18.35 -9.60 10.86
N GLY A 18 19.22 -9.42 9.88
CA GLY A 18 19.96 -10.49 9.19
C GLY A 18 19.32 -10.99 7.90
N ASP A 19 18.03 -10.72 7.67
CA ASP A 19 17.34 -11.12 6.45
C ASP A 19 17.79 -10.30 5.24
N THR A 20 17.62 -10.90 4.05
CA THR A 20 17.88 -10.24 2.78
C THR A 20 16.64 -9.48 2.33
N VAL A 21 16.82 -8.20 2.02
CA VAL A 21 15.84 -7.32 1.41
C VAL A 21 16.19 -7.13 -0.06
N GLY A 22 15.38 -7.69 -0.94
CA GLY A 22 15.48 -7.50 -2.38
C GLY A 22 14.97 -6.12 -2.79
N ILE A 23 15.71 -5.42 -3.62
CA ILE A 23 15.36 -4.09 -4.13
C ILE A 23 15.12 -4.18 -5.62
N ILE A 24 14.01 -3.64 -6.09
CA ILE A 24 13.63 -3.61 -7.50
C ILE A 24 13.17 -2.21 -7.91
N ALA A 25 13.28 -1.89 -9.20
CA ALA A 25 12.76 -0.68 -9.80
C ALA A 25 11.71 -1.01 -10.88
N PRO A 26 10.44 -1.31 -10.49
CA PRO A 26 9.44 -1.79 -11.46
C PRO A 26 8.79 -0.68 -12.28
N ALA A 27 9.10 0.58 -12.00
CA ALA A 27 8.54 1.75 -12.68
C ALA A 27 9.61 2.68 -13.25
N SER A 28 9.79 3.87 -12.67
CA SER A 28 10.76 4.85 -13.16
C SER A 28 12.21 4.54 -12.74
N ASN A 29 13.14 5.03 -13.54
CA ASN A 29 14.57 4.97 -13.29
C ASN A 29 14.96 5.66 -11.97
N ILE A 30 16.11 5.29 -11.42
CA ILE A 30 16.60 5.74 -10.13
C ILE A 30 18.00 6.36 -10.25
N LYS A 31 18.39 7.10 -9.22
CA LYS A 31 19.73 7.67 -9.09
C LYS A 31 20.62 6.77 -8.24
N PRO A 32 21.83 6.43 -8.70
CA PRO A 32 22.75 5.53 -7.97
C PRO A 32 23.07 5.99 -6.55
N GLU A 33 23.26 7.29 -6.34
CA GLU A 33 23.56 7.87 -5.05
C GLU A 33 22.41 7.72 -4.03
N LEU A 34 21.16 7.78 -4.49
CA LEU A 34 19.98 7.55 -3.64
C LEU A 34 19.79 6.07 -3.33
N LEU A 35 20.08 5.18 -4.29
CA LEU A 35 20.08 3.74 -4.06
C LEU A 35 21.09 3.36 -2.97
N GLU A 36 22.31 3.86 -3.08
CA GLU A 36 23.36 3.56 -2.09
C GLU A 36 23.01 4.15 -0.70
N ALA A 37 22.46 5.36 -0.63
CA ALA A 37 22.00 5.95 0.63
C ALA A 37 20.90 5.09 1.28
N GLY A 38 19.89 4.65 0.53
CA GLY A 38 18.84 3.77 1.03
C GLY A 38 19.35 2.39 1.44
N CYS A 39 20.29 1.81 0.67
CA CYS A 39 20.93 0.55 1.02
C CYS A 39 21.73 0.66 2.32
N ARG A 40 22.39 1.80 2.57
CA ARG A 40 23.12 2.06 3.82
C ARG A 40 22.13 2.08 4.99
N ALA A 41 21.02 2.80 4.89
CA ALA A 41 20.00 2.83 5.93
C ALA A 41 19.41 1.42 6.22
N LEU A 42 19.17 0.61 5.19
CA LEU A 42 18.76 -0.78 5.39
C LEU A 42 19.80 -1.63 6.11
N ARG A 43 21.11 -1.44 5.82
CA ARG A 43 22.20 -2.13 6.55
C ARG A 43 22.27 -1.69 8.01
N GLU A 44 22.07 -0.41 8.30
CA GLU A 44 22.02 0.13 9.66
C GLU A 44 20.86 -0.46 10.48
N LEU A 45 19.75 -0.82 9.83
CA LEU A 45 18.64 -1.58 10.43
C LEU A 45 18.91 -3.09 10.55
N GLY A 46 20.10 -3.55 10.13
CA GLY A 46 20.53 -4.94 10.21
C GLY A 46 20.11 -5.81 9.04
N TYR A 47 19.55 -5.27 7.97
CA TYR A 47 19.16 -6.02 6.78
C TYR A 47 20.30 -6.14 5.77
N LYS A 48 20.19 -7.11 4.84
CA LYS A 48 21.11 -7.33 3.73
C LYS A 48 20.45 -6.89 2.42
N PRO A 49 20.68 -5.67 1.93
CA PRO A 49 20.12 -5.23 0.66
C PRO A 49 20.75 -6.02 -0.50
N PHE A 50 19.89 -6.47 -1.42
CA PHE A 50 20.26 -7.17 -2.64
C PHE A 50 19.50 -6.56 -3.82
N TYR A 51 20.16 -6.33 -4.94
CA TYR A 51 19.57 -5.90 -6.20
C TYR A 51 20.37 -6.41 -7.39
N PHE A 52 19.74 -6.43 -8.57
CA PHE A 52 20.41 -6.76 -9.82
C PHE A 52 21.17 -5.54 -10.35
N ASP A 53 22.34 -5.73 -10.97
CA ASP A 53 23.14 -4.63 -11.54
C ASP A 53 22.37 -3.80 -12.57
N SER A 54 21.43 -4.44 -13.28
CA SER A 54 20.53 -3.82 -14.23
C SER A 54 19.52 -2.83 -13.63
N ILE A 55 19.39 -2.71 -12.31
CA ILE A 55 18.44 -1.80 -11.65
C ILE A 55 18.64 -0.32 -12.05
N LEU A 56 19.85 0.02 -12.54
CA LEU A 56 20.21 1.38 -13.00
C LEU A 56 19.96 1.60 -14.49
N GLU A 57 19.50 0.59 -15.23
CA GLU A 57 19.15 0.77 -16.64
C GLU A 57 18.03 1.79 -16.81
N GLN A 58 18.06 2.46 -17.98
CA GLN A 58 17.09 3.48 -18.34
C GLN A 58 16.57 3.26 -19.73
N GLU A 59 15.26 3.41 -19.89
CA GLU A 59 14.57 3.49 -21.17
C GLU A 59 13.51 4.59 -21.06
N LEU A 60 13.74 5.73 -21.70
CA LEU A 60 12.94 6.94 -21.50
C LEU A 60 12.95 7.36 -20.02
N TYR A 61 11.78 7.31 -19.37
CA TYR A 61 11.60 7.59 -17.93
C TYR A 61 11.45 6.31 -17.08
N PHE A 62 11.50 5.14 -17.73
CA PHE A 62 11.42 3.84 -17.06
C PHE A 62 12.79 3.35 -16.55
N ALA A 63 12.76 2.47 -15.59
CA ALA A 63 13.91 1.70 -15.17
C ALA A 63 14.17 0.53 -16.13
N GLY A 64 14.37 0.82 -17.43
CA GLY A 64 14.60 -0.13 -18.50
C GLY A 64 13.34 -0.81 -19.06
N PRO A 65 13.50 -1.78 -19.98
CA PRO A 65 12.41 -2.44 -20.71
C PRO A 65 11.44 -3.18 -19.79
N VAL A 66 10.18 -3.25 -20.22
CA VAL A 66 9.08 -3.90 -19.46
C VAL A 66 9.40 -5.36 -19.14
N GLN A 67 9.94 -6.11 -20.09
CA GLN A 67 10.26 -7.54 -19.93
C GLN A 67 11.38 -7.75 -18.90
N ARG A 68 12.36 -6.86 -18.82
CA ARG A 68 13.39 -6.92 -17.79
C ARG A 68 12.79 -6.65 -16.41
N ARG A 69 12.01 -5.59 -16.26
CA ARG A 69 11.37 -5.21 -14.99
C ARG A 69 10.45 -6.32 -14.46
N ALA A 70 9.67 -6.96 -15.35
CA ALA A 70 8.81 -8.08 -14.98
C ALA A 70 9.63 -9.30 -14.53
N ARG A 71 10.62 -9.72 -15.33
CA ARG A 71 11.49 -10.86 -15.01
C ARG A 71 12.22 -10.68 -13.70
N GLU A 72 12.78 -9.50 -13.44
CA GLU A 72 13.49 -9.22 -12.17
C GLU A 72 12.55 -9.25 -10.96
N LEU A 73 11.32 -8.77 -11.12
CA LEU A 73 10.31 -8.85 -10.06
C LEU A 73 9.96 -10.32 -9.76
N GLU A 74 9.68 -11.14 -10.77
CA GLU A 74 9.39 -12.57 -10.62
C GLU A 74 10.60 -13.32 -10.03
N GLU A 75 11.80 -13.08 -10.53
CA GLU A 75 13.02 -13.68 -10.00
C GLU A 75 13.21 -13.31 -8.52
N MET A 76 12.95 -12.06 -8.13
CA MET A 76 13.05 -11.63 -6.75
C MET A 76 12.05 -12.38 -5.85
N PHE A 77 10.84 -12.69 -6.36
CA PHE A 77 9.89 -13.56 -5.64
C PHE A 77 10.38 -15.00 -5.54
N MET A 78 11.04 -15.54 -6.54
CA MET A 78 11.55 -16.93 -6.54
C MET A 78 12.78 -17.14 -5.66
N ARG A 79 13.60 -16.11 -5.39
CA ARG A 79 14.85 -16.23 -4.62
C ARG A 79 14.60 -16.61 -3.17
N PRO A 80 15.04 -17.80 -2.70
CA PRO A 80 14.72 -18.28 -1.35
C PRO A 80 15.37 -17.45 -0.24
N GLU A 81 16.53 -16.80 -0.52
CA GLU A 81 17.22 -15.94 0.44
C GLU A 81 16.55 -14.59 0.64
N VAL A 82 15.70 -14.12 -0.30
CA VAL A 82 15.01 -12.84 -0.19
C VAL A 82 13.76 -12.99 0.67
N ARG A 83 13.68 -12.22 1.76
CA ARG A 83 12.54 -12.22 2.69
C ARG A 83 11.51 -11.15 2.36
N ALA A 84 11.97 -9.97 1.98
CA ALA A 84 11.13 -8.84 1.60
C ALA A 84 11.60 -8.23 0.29
N ILE A 85 10.66 -7.71 -0.49
CA ILE A 85 10.92 -6.95 -1.72
C ILE A 85 10.48 -5.52 -1.45
N VAL A 86 11.43 -4.58 -1.48
CA VAL A 86 11.17 -3.15 -1.29
C VAL A 86 11.43 -2.42 -2.61
N CYS A 87 10.43 -1.71 -3.11
CA CYS A 87 10.56 -0.96 -4.33
C CYS A 87 11.54 0.20 -4.16
N ALA A 88 12.37 0.44 -5.16
CA ALA A 88 13.33 1.53 -5.14
C ALA A 88 12.63 2.89 -5.17
N ARG A 89 11.65 3.04 -6.06
CA ARG A 89 10.76 4.21 -6.16
C ARG A 89 9.49 3.88 -6.95
N GLY A 90 8.53 4.79 -6.92
CA GLY A 90 7.39 4.85 -7.83
C GLY A 90 7.72 5.60 -9.14
N GLY A 91 6.94 6.59 -9.45
CA GLY A 91 7.01 7.36 -10.69
C GLY A 91 5.92 6.92 -11.66
N TYR A 92 6.28 6.22 -12.74
CA TYR A 92 5.32 5.70 -13.70
C TYR A 92 5.84 4.43 -14.37
N GLY A 93 4.95 3.47 -14.62
CA GLY A 93 5.24 2.29 -15.43
C GLY A 93 4.92 0.94 -14.81
N ALA A 94 4.44 0.87 -13.57
CA ALA A 94 4.02 -0.38 -12.94
C ALA A 94 2.82 -1.03 -13.68
N ASN A 95 1.93 -0.24 -14.24
CA ASN A 95 0.78 -0.72 -14.99
C ASN A 95 1.15 -1.52 -16.26
N TYR A 96 2.33 -1.29 -16.85
CA TYR A 96 2.83 -2.11 -17.97
C TYR A 96 3.14 -3.55 -17.57
N LEU A 97 3.33 -3.79 -16.28
CA LEU A 97 3.67 -5.13 -15.75
C LEU A 97 2.43 -6.02 -15.57
N LEU A 98 1.23 -5.43 -15.41
CA LEU A 98 0.01 -6.16 -15.06
C LEU A 98 -0.35 -7.28 -16.06
N GLY A 99 -0.12 -7.06 -17.36
CA GLY A 99 -0.43 -8.03 -18.41
C GLY A 99 0.68 -9.03 -18.73
N VAL A 100 1.86 -8.92 -18.09
CA VAL A 100 3.03 -9.74 -18.40
C VAL A 100 3.56 -10.53 -17.20
N LEU A 101 3.16 -10.19 -15.97
CA LEU A 101 3.56 -10.90 -14.75
C LEU A 101 2.87 -12.27 -14.63
N ASP A 102 3.66 -13.28 -14.27
CA ASP A 102 3.15 -14.58 -13.85
C ASP A 102 2.68 -14.54 -12.39
N LEU A 103 1.38 -14.43 -12.19
CA LEU A 103 0.77 -14.43 -10.86
C LEU A 103 0.96 -15.75 -10.10
N GLU A 104 1.12 -16.86 -10.80
CA GLU A 104 1.32 -18.14 -10.11
C GLU A 104 2.69 -18.20 -9.44
N THR A 105 3.71 -17.64 -10.07
CA THR A 105 5.02 -17.43 -9.44
C THR A 105 4.91 -16.61 -8.15
N ILE A 106 4.13 -15.53 -8.16
CA ILE A 106 3.93 -14.68 -6.98
C ILE A 106 3.17 -15.40 -5.87
N ARG A 107 2.12 -16.14 -6.22
CA ARG A 107 1.33 -16.95 -5.26
C ARG A 107 2.15 -18.04 -4.59
N SER A 108 2.97 -18.72 -5.39
CA SER A 108 3.77 -19.87 -4.93
C SER A 108 4.96 -19.47 -4.06
N HIS A 109 5.39 -18.19 -4.14
CA HIS A 109 6.53 -17.65 -3.41
C HIS A 109 6.15 -16.38 -2.64
N PRO A 110 5.20 -16.44 -1.71
CA PRO A 110 4.69 -15.24 -1.05
C PRO A 110 5.79 -14.51 -0.26
N LYS A 111 6.05 -13.26 -0.63
CA LYS A 111 7.01 -12.37 0.04
C LYS A 111 6.37 -11.04 0.39
N MET A 112 6.93 -10.35 1.36
CA MET A 112 6.57 -8.96 1.61
C MET A 112 6.90 -8.13 0.37
N PHE A 113 5.91 -7.38 -0.12
CA PHE A 113 6.07 -6.46 -1.23
C PHE A 113 5.70 -5.05 -0.75
N VAL A 114 6.67 -4.14 -0.74
CA VAL A 114 6.57 -2.83 -0.10
C VAL A 114 6.78 -1.71 -1.11
N GLY A 115 5.90 -0.72 -1.08
CA GLY A 115 6.01 0.51 -1.87
C GLY A 115 4.76 1.38 -1.77
N TYR A 116 4.73 2.48 -2.50
CA TYR A 116 3.59 3.39 -2.61
C TYR A 116 3.63 4.15 -3.95
N SER A 117 2.78 5.15 -4.15
CA SER A 117 2.73 5.89 -5.41
C SER A 117 2.29 4.95 -6.56
N ASP A 118 3.02 4.93 -7.67
CA ASP A 118 2.80 4.04 -8.81
C ASP A 118 2.76 2.55 -8.41
N MET A 119 3.45 2.18 -7.31
CA MET A 119 3.42 0.81 -6.77
C MET A 119 2.04 0.40 -6.25
N THR A 120 1.13 1.34 -5.95
CA THR A 120 -0.26 1.05 -5.60
C THR A 120 -0.90 0.09 -6.61
N THR A 121 -0.57 0.24 -7.88
CA THR A 121 -1.02 -0.65 -8.97
C THR A 121 -0.67 -2.12 -8.70
N LEU A 122 0.56 -2.40 -8.29
CA LEU A 122 1.01 -3.77 -7.98
C LEU A 122 0.54 -4.23 -6.59
N LEU A 123 0.48 -3.32 -5.60
CA LEU A 123 -0.01 -3.65 -4.26
C LEU A 123 -1.45 -4.16 -4.31
N THR A 124 -2.33 -3.43 -5.00
CA THR A 124 -3.74 -3.83 -5.14
C THR A 124 -3.89 -5.06 -6.04
N TYR A 125 -3.13 -5.14 -7.13
CA TYR A 125 -3.16 -6.31 -8.02
C TYR A 125 -2.75 -7.60 -7.30
N PHE A 126 -1.66 -7.60 -6.54
CA PHE A 126 -1.24 -8.77 -5.77
C PHE A 126 -2.22 -9.10 -4.64
N ALA A 127 -2.79 -8.08 -4.00
CA ALA A 127 -3.81 -8.30 -2.98
C ALA A 127 -5.09 -8.92 -3.57
N ASP A 128 -5.57 -8.43 -4.70
CA ASP A 128 -6.86 -8.85 -5.28
C ASP A 128 -6.74 -10.14 -6.10
N ALA A 129 -5.68 -10.28 -6.89
CA ALA A 129 -5.53 -11.40 -7.79
C ALA A 129 -4.70 -12.56 -7.22
N ALA A 130 -3.68 -12.29 -6.39
CA ALA A 130 -2.87 -13.33 -5.73
C ALA A 130 -3.28 -13.61 -4.28
N GLY A 131 -4.13 -12.78 -3.67
CA GLY A 131 -4.48 -12.87 -2.25
C GLY A 131 -3.35 -12.46 -1.31
N LEU A 132 -2.24 -11.93 -1.81
CA LEU A 132 -1.06 -11.59 -1.02
C LEU A 132 -1.33 -10.36 -0.14
N VAL A 133 -0.98 -10.42 1.13
CA VAL A 133 -0.87 -9.23 1.98
C VAL A 133 0.34 -8.43 1.52
N THR A 134 0.09 -7.18 1.10
CA THR A 134 1.12 -6.24 0.62
C THR A 134 1.27 -5.06 1.58
N PHE A 135 2.27 -4.20 1.36
CA PHE A 135 2.59 -3.15 2.32
C PHE A 135 2.72 -1.80 1.61
N HIS A 136 1.79 -0.90 1.90
CA HIS A 136 1.91 0.50 1.53
C HIS A 136 2.89 1.16 2.49
N GLY A 137 4.08 1.53 2.03
CA GLY A 137 5.13 1.97 2.94
C GLY A 137 6.41 2.41 2.23
N PRO A 138 7.45 2.76 3.00
CA PRO A 138 8.64 3.45 2.54
C PRO A 138 9.40 2.74 1.43
N MET A 139 9.92 3.53 0.48
CA MET A 139 10.74 3.09 -0.65
C MET A 139 12.20 3.49 -0.48
N VAL A 140 13.10 2.72 -1.14
CA VAL A 140 14.55 2.78 -0.88
C VAL A 140 15.15 4.14 -1.23
N THR A 141 14.89 4.67 -2.44
CA THR A 141 15.54 5.90 -2.93
C THR A 141 14.79 7.17 -2.54
N LYS A 142 13.61 7.02 -1.90
CA LYS A 142 12.80 8.16 -1.47
C LYS A 142 12.84 8.32 0.04
N ASP A 143 12.45 7.30 0.77
CA ASP A 143 12.29 7.40 2.23
C ASP A 143 13.54 6.93 2.98
N PHE A 144 14.05 5.73 2.69
CA PHE A 144 15.27 5.23 3.33
C PHE A 144 16.52 6.04 2.98
N ALA A 145 16.56 6.73 1.85
CA ALA A 145 17.67 7.60 1.46
C ALA A 145 17.75 8.92 2.24
N HIS A 146 16.75 9.23 3.06
CA HIS A 146 16.66 10.48 3.82
C HIS A 146 16.53 10.20 5.32
N ALA A 147 17.19 11.02 6.14
CA ALA A 147 16.95 11.02 7.58
C ALA A 147 15.46 11.31 7.84
N ASP A 148 14.88 10.70 8.86
CA ASP A 148 13.47 10.84 9.24
C ASP A 148 12.45 10.46 8.14
N GLY A 149 12.88 9.78 7.06
CA GLY A 149 11.97 9.38 5.97
C GLY A 149 11.06 8.21 6.33
N VAL A 150 11.44 7.38 7.31
CA VAL A 150 10.71 6.14 7.69
C VAL A 150 10.19 6.22 9.11
N ASP A 151 8.93 5.88 9.33
CA ASP A 151 8.41 5.57 10.65
C ASP A 151 8.79 4.14 11.04
N LEU A 152 9.87 4.02 11.82
CA LEU A 152 10.44 2.72 12.19
C LEU A 152 9.51 1.88 13.08
N ALA A 153 8.66 2.51 13.87
CA ALA A 153 7.73 1.80 14.75
C ALA A 153 6.70 1.02 13.91
N SER A 154 6.05 1.69 12.95
CA SER A 154 5.10 1.04 12.04
C SER A 154 5.78 0.04 11.11
N TRP A 155 7.00 0.34 10.63
CA TRP A 155 7.80 -0.58 9.83
C TRP A 155 8.03 -1.91 10.57
N GLN A 156 8.52 -1.83 11.81
CA GLN A 156 8.79 -2.99 12.65
C GLN A 156 7.50 -3.74 13.02
N ALA A 157 6.42 -3.01 13.35
CA ALA A 157 5.14 -3.62 13.70
C ALA A 157 4.53 -4.38 12.50
N ALA A 158 4.46 -3.73 11.34
CA ALA A 158 3.84 -4.29 10.15
C ALA A 158 4.60 -5.51 9.60
N LEU A 159 5.93 -5.39 9.45
CA LEU A 159 6.75 -6.44 8.83
C LEU A 159 7.26 -7.47 9.84
N GLY A 160 7.36 -7.10 11.11
CA GLY A 160 7.86 -7.95 12.18
C GLY A 160 6.85 -8.95 12.75
N GLY A 161 5.59 -8.91 12.33
CA GLY A 161 4.55 -9.86 12.74
C GLY A 161 3.84 -9.48 14.04
N GLN A 162 3.79 -8.20 14.40
CA GLN A 162 3.01 -7.75 15.55
C GLN A 162 1.51 -7.97 15.31
N THR A 163 0.83 -8.58 16.29
CA THR A 163 -0.57 -9.01 16.14
C THR A 163 -1.57 -7.87 16.26
N GLU A 164 -1.33 -6.95 17.20
CA GLU A 164 -2.19 -5.78 17.39
C GLU A 164 -1.32 -4.54 17.62
N TRP A 165 -1.61 -3.49 16.86
CA TRP A 165 -0.95 -2.21 16.98
C TRP A 165 -1.79 -1.11 16.34
N SER A 166 -1.50 0.14 16.66
CA SER A 166 -2.30 1.27 16.20
C SER A 166 -1.43 2.37 15.61
N VAL A 167 -2.02 3.10 14.67
CA VAL A 167 -1.52 4.37 14.15
C VAL A 167 -2.53 5.44 14.57
N GLY A 168 -2.06 6.48 15.24
CA GLY A 168 -2.91 7.51 15.80
C GLY A 168 -2.43 8.94 15.52
N ALA A 169 -2.66 9.84 16.45
CA ALA A 169 -2.35 11.27 16.31
C ALA A 169 -0.87 11.55 15.99
N GLU A 170 0.05 10.70 16.43
CA GLU A 170 1.48 10.79 16.14
C GLU A 170 1.78 10.72 14.64
N SER A 171 0.89 10.10 13.86
CA SER A 171 0.96 10.03 12.39
C SER A 171 0.44 11.29 11.69
N GLY A 172 -0.07 12.28 12.44
CA GLY A 172 -0.66 13.50 11.88
C GLY A 172 -2.15 13.39 11.53
N VAL A 173 -2.77 12.21 11.69
CA VAL A 173 -4.16 11.99 11.34
C VAL A 173 -5.10 12.75 12.30
N LYS A 174 -6.10 13.44 11.73
CA LYS A 174 -7.13 14.22 12.42
C LYS A 174 -8.54 13.78 12.02
N PRO A 175 -9.57 13.99 12.89
CA PRO A 175 -10.93 13.59 12.60
C PRO A 175 -11.62 14.52 11.57
N LEU A 176 -12.38 13.92 10.65
CA LEU A 176 -13.32 14.65 9.77
C LEU A 176 -14.78 14.22 9.97
N VAL A 177 -15.06 12.91 10.02
CA VAL A 177 -16.40 12.36 10.31
C VAL A 177 -16.26 11.33 11.41
N GLY A 178 -16.99 11.53 12.51
CA GLY A 178 -16.96 10.63 13.67
C GLY A 178 -17.60 9.28 13.38
N GLY A 179 -17.12 8.24 14.06
CA GLY A 179 -17.66 6.89 13.99
C GLY A 179 -16.61 5.83 14.24
N ARG A 180 -17.06 4.56 14.24
CA ARG A 180 -16.20 3.38 14.40
C ARG A 180 -16.61 2.31 13.42
N ALA A 181 -15.65 1.72 12.73
CA ALA A 181 -15.91 0.64 11.79
C ALA A 181 -14.73 -0.33 11.71
N GLU A 182 -15.04 -1.59 11.46
CA GLU A 182 -14.06 -2.61 11.09
C GLU A 182 -14.18 -2.95 9.61
N GLY A 183 -13.05 -3.24 8.98
CA GLY A 183 -12.97 -3.64 7.58
C GLY A 183 -11.57 -4.14 7.22
N ILE A 184 -11.39 -4.51 5.97
CA ILE A 184 -10.07 -4.83 5.43
C ILE A 184 -9.37 -3.53 5.07
N LEU A 185 -8.16 -3.31 5.57
CA LEU A 185 -7.36 -2.14 5.16
C LEU A 185 -6.91 -2.31 3.71
N TYR A 186 -7.23 -1.33 2.88
CA TYR A 186 -7.03 -1.41 1.43
C TYR A 186 -6.86 -0.01 0.83
N GLY A 187 -6.18 0.10 -0.31
CA GLY A 187 -6.06 1.36 -1.05
C GLY A 187 -4.62 1.78 -1.32
N GLY A 188 -4.37 3.09 -1.38
CA GLY A 188 -3.08 3.71 -1.71
C GLY A 188 -3.24 5.03 -2.47
N CYS A 189 -2.39 5.25 -3.49
CA CYS A 189 -2.38 6.47 -4.28
C CYS A 189 -3.66 6.62 -5.11
N LEU A 190 -4.44 7.68 -4.85
CA LEU A 190 -5.77 7.91 -5.42
C LEU A 190 -5.75 7.94 -6.95
N SER A 191 -4.77 8.62 -7.54
CA SER A 191 -4.63 8.69 -9.00
C SER A 191 -4.41 7.30 -9.62
N MET A 192 -3.68 6.41 -8.95
CA MET A 192 -3.46 5.04 -9.42
C MET A 192 -4.71 4.17 -9.27
N LEU A 193 -5.43 4.31 -8.17
CA LEU A 193 -6.71 3.61 -7.97
C LEU A 193 -7.74 4.01 -9.05
N VAL A 194 -7.83 5.29 -9.36
CA VAL A 194 -8.72 5.80 -10.43
C VAL A 194 -8.26 5.33 -11.80
N ALA A 195 -6.95 5.30 -12.07
CA ALA A 195 -6.41 4.82 -13.33
C ALA A 195 -6.70 3.33 -13.60
N SER A 196 -7.01 2.54 -12.58
CA SER A 196 -7.38 1.13 -12.72
C SER A 196 -8.82 0.91 -13.22
N LEU A 197 -9.70 1.91 -13.08
CA LEU A 197 -11.12 1.77 -13.39
C LEU A 197 -11.39 1.44 -14.86
N GLY A 198 -12.34 0.56 -15.10
CA GLY A 198 -12.68 0.09 -16.44
C GLY A 198 -11.67 -0.91 -17.04
N THR A 199 -10.70 -1.37 -16.26
CA THR A 199 -9.74 -2.42 -16.65
C THR A 199 -10.03 -3.72 -15.89
N PRO A 200 -9.48 -4.88 -16.31
CA PRO A 200 -9.55 -6.12 -15.53
C PRO A 200 -8.86 -6.05 -14.15
N TYR A 201 -8.11 -4.99 -13.89
CA TYR A 201 -7.31 -4.75 -12.69
C TYR A 201 -7.92 -3.71 -11.75
N GLU A 202 -9.20 -3.36 -11.94
CA GLU A 202 -9.85 -2.33 -11.13
C GLU A 202 -10.02 -2.79 -9.67
N ILE A 203 -9.89 -1.82 -8.77
CA ILE A 203 -9.88 -2.02 -7.31
C ILE A 203 -11.16 -2.68 -6.78
N GLN A 204 -11.00 -3.47 -5.70
CA GLN A 204 -12.07 -4.15 -4.96
C GLN A 204 -12.22 -3.54 -3.57
N SER A 205 -13.02 -2.47 -3.45
CA SER A 205 -13.11 -1.63 -2.24
C SER A 205 -14.30 -1.93 -1.31
N GLU A 206 -15.19 -2.86 -1.66
CA GLU A 206 -16.31 -3.23 -0.82
C GLU A 206 -15.83 -3.90 0.49
N GLY A 207 -16.39 -3.51 1.63
CA GLY A 207 -16.02 -4.04 2.94
C GLY A 207 -14.70 -3.52 3.51
N THR A 208 -14.09 -2.52 2.88
CA THR A 208 -12.76 -2.03 3.25
C THR A 208 -12.79 -0.78 4.14
N ILE A 209 -11.72 -0.58 4.91
CA ILE A 209 -11.27 0.74 5.34
C ILE A 209 -10.36 1.23 4.22
N LEU A 210 -10.86 2.20 3.45
CA LEU A 210 -10.19 2.69 2.25
C LEU A 210 -9.18 3.77 2.61
N PHE A 211 -7.89 3.48 2.40
CA PHE A 211 -6.81 4.44 2.52
C PHE A 211 -6.57 5.13 1.17
N LEU A 212 -6.53 6.47 1.17
CA LEU A 212 -6.36 7.29 -0.04
C LEU A 212 -5.31 8.36 0.20
N GLU A 213 -4.26 8.40 -0.62
CA GLU A 213 -3.26 9.46 -0.60
C GLU A 213 -2.94 9.92 -2.02
N ASP A 214 -2.38 11.11 -2.16
CA ASP A 214 -1.86 11.62 -3.45
C ASP A 214 -0.84 12.73 -3.20
N VAL A 215 -0.18 13.19 -4.25
CA VAL A 215 0.81 14.28 -4.20
C VAL A 215 0.60 15.28 -5.32
N ALA A 216 0.77 16.57 -5.00
CA ALA A 216 0.80 17.69 -5.94
C ALA A 216 -0.44 17.81 -6.87
N ALA A 217 -1.52 17.09 -6.56
CA ALA A 217 -2.78 17.22 -7.27
C ALA A 217 -3.58 18.41 -6.73
N LYS A 218 -4.12 19.23 -7.62
CA LYS A 218 -4.97 20.37 -7.23
C LYS A 218 -6.28 19.87 -6.62
N PRO A 219 -6.91 20.60 -5.69
CA PRO A 219 -8.17 20.19 -5.05
C PRO A 219 -9.26 19.74 -6.01
N PHE A 220 -9.46 20.43 -7.15
CA PHE A 220 -10.44 20.01 -8.15
C PHE A 220 -10.09 18.69 -8.85
N GLN A 221 -8.80 18.33 -8.91
CA GLN A 221 -8.37 17.02 -9.44
C GLN A 221 -8.69 15.92 -8.43
N ILE A 222 -8.45 16.17 -7.14
CA ILE A 222 -8.87 15.27 -6.04
C ILE A 222 -10.38 15.06 -6.05
N ASP A 223 -11.17 16.15 -6.13
CA ASP A 223 -12.65 16.10 -6.24
C ASP A 223 -13.08 15.22 -7.41
N ARG A 224 -12.52 15.46 -8.60
CA ARG A 224 -12.83 14.69 -9.81
C ARG A 224 -12.50 13.20 -9.65
N MET A 225 -11.35 12.87 -9.07
CA MET A 225 -10.94 11.48 -8.84
C MET A 225 -11.84 10.77 -7.82
N LEU A 226 -12.19 11.43 -6.73
CA LEU A 226 -13.14 10.90 -5.74
C LEU A 226 -14.54 10.72 -6.33
N MET A 227 -15.01 11.69 -7.13
CA MET A 227 -16.28 11.59 -7.83
C MET A 227 -16.27 10.45 -8.85
N GLN A 228 -15.15 10.21 -9.54
CA GLN A 228 -14.98 9.07 -10.44
C GLN A 228 -15.10 7.75 -9.69
N LEU A 229 -14.47 7.60 -8.51
CA LEU A 229 -14.66 6.42 -7.66
C LEU A 229 -16.12 6.24 -7.23
N LYS A 230 -16.81 7.35 -6.85
CA LYS A 230 -18.20 7.35 -6.45
C LYS A 230 -19.11 6.89 -7.58
N LEU A 231 -18.95 7.44 -8.78
CA LEU A 231 -19.73 7.10 -9.98
C LEU A 231 -19.47 5.67 -10.46
N ALA A 232 -18.23 5.19 -10.34
CA ALA A 232 -17.87 3.79 -10.63
C ALA A 232 -18.37 2.80 -9.56
N GLY A 233 -19.05 3.29 -8.50
CA GLY A 233 -19.59 2.45 -7.43
C GLY A 233 -18.54 1.96 -6.44
N LYS A 234 -17.28 2.43 -6.54
CA LYS A 234 -16.17 1.97 -5.69
C LYS A 234 -16.20 2.52 -4.25
N LEU A 235 -17.06 3.50 -3.96
CA LEU A 235 -17.31 3.95 -2.59
C LEU A 235 -18.50 3.23 -1.94
N ARG A 236 -19.22 2.37 -2.69
CA ARG A 236 -20.33 1.59 -2.14
C ARG A 236 -19.79 0.48 -1.23
N GLY A 237 -20.35 0.36 -0.03
CA GLY A 237 -19.97 -0.68 0.93
C GLY A 237 -18.60 -0.49 1.58
N VAL A 238 -17.91 0.63 1.34
CA VAL A 238 -16.73 1.05 2.09
C VAL A 238 -17.14 1.25 3.56
N ARG A 239 -16.33 0.79 4.50
CA ARG A 239 -16.62 0.79 5.95
C ARG A 239 -16.04 2.02 6.65
N GLY A 240 -14.99 2.62 6.12
CA GLY A 240 -14.34 3.82 6.62
C GLY A 240 -13.38 4.38 5.59
N VAL A 241 -12.98 5.64 5.73
CA VAL A 241 -12.02 6.28 4.83
C VAL A 241 -10.92 6.94 5.64
N VAL A 242 -9.67 6.73 5.27
CA VAL A 242 -8.52 7.44 5.82
C VAL A 242 -7.78 8.12 4.68
N PHE A 243 -7.72 9.45 4.73
CA PHE A 243 -6.87 10.19 3.80
C PHE A 243 -5.45 10.30 4.35
N GLY A 244 -4.47 10.18 3.45
CA GLY A 244 -3.07 10.49 3.73
C GLY A 244 -2.82 11.98 3.96
N GLU A 245 -1.55 12.36 4.05
CA GLU A 245 -1.14 13.76 4.22
C GLU A 245 -1.56 14.64 3.05
N MET A 246 -1.78 14.06 1.86
CA MET A 246 -2.13 14.78 0.63
C MET A 246 -1.10 15.87 0.32
N LEU A 247 0.17 15.46 0.34
CA LEU A 247 1.32 16.37 0.25
C LEU A 247 1.26 17.23 -1.02
N ASP A 248 1.40 18.55 -0.83
CA ASP A 248 1.33 19.55 -1.90
C ASP A 248 0.03 19.53 -2.73
N CYS A 249 -1.02 18.87 -2.25
CA CYS A 249 -2.36 18.93 -2.83
C CYS A 249 -3.06 20.24 -2.44
N VAL A 250 -2.42 21.34 -2.80
CA VAL A 250 -2.83 22.69 -2.41
C VAL A 250 -3.51 23.42 -3.56
N GLN A 251 -4.35 24.34 -3.18
CA GLN A 251 -5.03 25.26 -4.09
C GLN A 251 -4.21 26.51 -4.36
N SER A 252 -4.56 27.21 -5.44
CA SER A 252 -4.00 28.53 -5.72
C SER A 252 -4.34 29.51 -4.60
N GLN A 253 -3.44 30.45 -4.31
CA GLN A 253 -3.67 31.50 -3.32
C GLN A 253 -4.96 32.28 -3.61
N GLY A 254 -5.68 32.66 -2.53
CA GLY A 254 -6.90 33.46 -2.62
C GLY A 254 -8.20 32.67 -2.79
N GLN A 255 -8.18 31.33 -2.81
CA GLN A 255 -9.39 30.53 -2.78
C GLN A 255 -9.80 30.22 -1.33
N GLY A 256 -11.02 30.55 -0.95
CA GLY A 256 -11.51 30.51 0.43
C GLY A 256 -12.02 29.13 0.90
N TYR A 257 -11.45 28.01 0.42
CA TYR A 257 -11.82 26.65 0.84
C TYR A 257 -10.59 25.78 1.11
N THR A 258 -10.75 24.73 1.89
CA THR A 258 -9.71 23.75 2.23
C THR A 258 -9.88 22.43 1.47
N LEU A 259 -8.83 21.61 1.40
CA LEU A 259 -8.93 20.30 0.77
C LEU A 259 -9.86 19.37 1.58
N GLU A 260 -9.89 19.50 2.90
CA GLU A 260 -10.83 18.76 3.76
C GLU A 260 -12.30 19.04 3.39
N GLN A 261 -12.63 20.31 3.10
CA GLN A 261 -13.98 20.66 2.61
C GLN A 261 -14.29 20.00 1.27
N VAL A 262 -13.29 19.92 0.38
CA VAL A 262 -13.43 19.29 -0.93
C VAL A 262 -13.68 17.78 -0.79
N VAL A 263 -12.87 17.07 -0.01
CA VAL A 263 -13.05 15.62 0.17
C VAL A 263 -14.38 15.29 0.86
N LEU A 264 -14.80 16.10 1.85
CA LEU A 264 -16.07 15.90 2.54
C LEU A 264 -17.29 16.06 1.64
N ARG A 265 -17.24 16.82 0.55
CA ARG A 265 -18.33 16.91 -0.43
C ARG A 265 -18.63 15.58 -1.10
N VAL A 266 -17.63 14.69 -1.21
CA VAL A 266 -17.78 13.39 -1.89
C VAL A 266 -17.99 12.26 -0.91
N VAL A 267 -17.24 12.26 0.22
CA VAL A 267 -17.26 11.14 1.18
C VAL A 267 -18.08 11.41 2.44
N GLY A 268 -18.47 12.66 2.71
CA GLY A 268 -19.16 13.03 3.95
C GLY A 268 -20.56 12.43 4.10
N ASP A 269 -21.21 12.08 3.02
CA ASP A 269 -22.55 11.46 2.97
C ASP A 269 -22.50 9.91 2.96
N LEU A 270 -21.33 9.29 3.04
CA LEU A 270 -21.22 7.83 3.04
C LEU A 270 -21.69 7.19 4.35
N GLY A 271 -21.83 7.97 5.43
CA GLY A 271 -22.25 7.48 6.75
C GLY A 271 -21.18 6.61 7.44
N VAL A 272 -19.90 6.82 7.13
CA VAL A 272 -18.76 6.07 7.67
C VAL A 272 -17.75 7.00 8.34
N PRO A 273 -16.91 6.51 9.28
CA PRO A 273 -15.85 7.32 9.87
C PRO A 273 -14.83 7.77 8.82
N VAL A 274 -14.35 9.02 8.93
CA VAL A 274 -13.35 9.60 8.03
C VAL A 274 -12.24 10.27 8.83
N GLY A 275 -10.98 9.79 8.65
CA GLY A 275 -9.76 10.41 9.12
C GLY A 275 -8.99 11.10 7.98
N TYR A 276 -8.15 12.11 8.31
CA TYR A 276 -7.41 12.87 7.32
C TYR A 276 -6.01 13.27 7.82
N GLY A 277 -5.01 13.19 6.96
CA GLY A 277 -3.66 13.68 7.23
C GLY A 277 -2.68 12.63 7.74
N MET A 278 -2.99 11.34 7.61
CA MET A 278 -2.08 10.25 8.03
C MET A 278 -0.80 10.25 7.18
N ARG A 279 0.35 10.28 7.83
CA ARG A 279 1.64 10.24 7.13
C ARG A 279 1.96 8.82 6.64
N SER A 280 1.36 8.41 5.54
CA SER A 280 1.70 7.20 4.79
C SER A 280 1.67 7.51 3.29
N GLY A 281 2.66 7.08 2.54
CA GLY A 281 2.82 7.35 1.11
C GLY A 281 3.65 8.60 0.81
N HIS A 282 3.09 9.55 0.05
CA HIS A 282 3.75 10.85 -0.19
C HIS A 282 3.62 11.73 1.03
N VAL A 283 4.68 11.83 1.80
CA VAL A 283 4.68 12.49 3.10
C VAL A 283 5.86 13.43 3.28
N SER A 284 5.70 14.39 4.20
CA SER A 284 6.72 15.36 4.56
C SER A 284 7.86 14.73 5.39
N ARG A 285 7.55 13.69 6.17
CA ARG A 285 8.48 12.93 7.03
C ARG A 285 7.83 11.67 7.58
N GLY A 286 8.63 10.71 8.06
CA GLY A 286 8.17 9.56 8.85
C GLY A 286 7.05 8.77 8.15
N ASN A 287 7.37 8.16 7.00
CA ASN A 287 6.42 7.38 6.20
C ASN A 287 5.97 6.14 6.97
N VAL A 288 4.70 6.13 7.39
CA VAL A 288 4.05 5.02 8.11
C VAL A 288 3.81 3.85 7.15
N THR A 289 4.14 2.64 7.60
CA THR A 289 3.88 1.41 6.86
C THR A 289 2.50 0.86 7.21
N LEU A 290 1.65 0.68 6.20
CA LEU A 290 0.30 0.13 6.33
C LEU A 290 0.20 -1.21 5.61
N PRO A 291 -0.19 -2.31 6.30
CA PRO A 291 -0.43 -3.59 5.65
C PRO A 291 -1.77 -3.59 4.91
N ILE A 292 -1.75 -3.92 3.63
CA ILE A 292 -2.93 -3.99 2.76
C ILE A 292 -3.44 -5.43 2.72
N GLY A 293 -4.74 -5.60 2.95
CA GLY A 293 -5.38 -6.92 2.92
C GLY A 293 -5.58 -7.55 4.31
N VAL A 294 -5.32 -6.82 5.39
CA VAL A 294 -5.56 -7.29 6.77
C VAL A 294 -6.76 -6.61 7.41
N ARG A 295 -7.31 -7.23 8.47
CA ARG A 295 -8.38 -6.63 9.25
C ARG A 295 -7.86 -5.44 10.06
N ALA A 296 -8.63 -4.34 10.01
CA ALA A 296 -8.35 -3.14 10.77
C ALA A 296 -9.64 -2.53 11.34
N GLU A 297 -9.49 -1.69 12.33
CA GLU A 297 -10.55 -0.88 12.93
C GLU A 297 -10.18 0.60 12.81
N LEU A 298 -11.07 1.39 12.26
CA LEU A 298 -10.98 2.84 12.27
C LEU A 298 -11.92 3.41 13.34
N ASN A 299 -11.37 4.14 14.30
CA ASN A 299 -12.13 4.86 15.32
C ASN A 299 -11.83 6.36 15.21
N VAL A 300 -12.86 7.14 14.95
CA VAL A 300 -12.81 8.61 14.82
C VAL A 300 -13.75 9.23 15.82
N ASN A 301 -13.22 10.00 16.77
CA ASN A 301 -14.00 10.66 17.81
C ASN A 301 -13.40 12.02 18.19
N GLN A 302 -13.95 12.70 19.18
CA GLN A 302 -13.44 13.98 19.66
C GLN A 302 -12.03 13.92 20.27
N GLY A 303 -11.60 12.74 20.74
CA GLY A 303 -10.24 12.51 21.24
C GLY A 303 -9.20 12.24 20.15
N GLY A 304 -9.63 12.13 18.88
CA GLY A 304 -8.72 11.92 17.75
C GLY A 304 -9.12 10.77 16.83
N VAL A 305 -8.14 10.28 16.10
CA VAL A 305 -8.28 9.16 15.17
C VAL A 305 -7.31 8.05 15.55
N SER A 306 -7.78 6.82 15.51
CA SER A 306 -6.97 5.62 15.65
C SER A 306 -7.32 4.62 14.56
N LEU A 307 -6.31 4.20 13.79
CA LEU A 307 -6.37 3.06 12.89
C LEU A 307 -5.67 1.88 13.57
N ARG A 308 -6.42 0.91 14.06
CA ARG A 308 -5.91 -0.27 14.75
C ARG A 308 -5.85 -1.45 13.79
N ILE A 309 -4.68 -2.05 13.66
CA ILE A 309 -4.48 -3.31 12.93
C ILE A 309 -4.83 -4.45 13.88
N LEU A 310 -5.74 -5.33 13.47
CA LEU A 310 -6.38 -6.34 14.35
C LEU A 310 -5.77 -7.74 14.23
N GLU A 311 -4.79 -7.90 13.35
CA GLU A 311 -4.14 -9.19 13.11
C GLU A 311 -2.71 -8.98 12.58
N ALA A 312 -1.83 -9.94 12.79
CA ALA A 312 -0.51 -9.90 12.20
C ALA A 312 -0.60 -9.90 10.66
N ALA A 313 0.18 -9.02 10.01
CA ALA A 313 0.27 -8.97 8.55
C ALA A 313 1.21 -10.02 7.96
N THR A 314 2.06 -10.61 8.80
CA THR A 314 3.04 -11.63 8.45
C THR A 314 2.92 -12.84 9.36
N VAL A 315 3.51 -13.98 8.98
CA VAL A 315 3.56 -15.20 9.81
C VAL A 315 4.96 -15.40 10.39
N ALA A 316 5.04 -16.07 11.55
CA ALA A 316 6.33 -16.46 12.13
C ALA A 316 7.04 -17.50 11.23
N ASP A 317 8.38 -17.56 11.30
CA ASP A 317 9.16 -18.56 10.57
C ASP A 317 8.69 -19.99 10.92
N GLY A 318 8.45 -20.79 9.87
CA GLY A 318 7.97 -22.19 10.01
C GLY A 318 6.44 -22.37 10.03
N GLY A 319 5.68 -21.29 10.01
CA GLY A 319 4.22 -21.36 9.83
C GLY A 319 3.86 -21.64 8.37
N LYS A 320 3.26 -22.81 8.07
CA LYS A 320 2.59 -23.01 6.79
C LYS A 320 1.49 -21.95 6.61
N PRO A 321 1.22 -21.45 5.39
CA PRO A 321 0.11 -20.55 5.13
C PRO A 321 -1.17 -21.16 5.69
N THR A 322 -1.79 -20.54 6.68
CA THR A 322 -3.05 -21.04 7.24
C THR A 322 -4.20 -20.65 6.33
N THR A 323 -4.59 -21.56 5.45
CA THR A 323 -5.96 -21.63 4.95
C THR A 323 -6.83 -22.12 6.12
N LYS A 324 -7.55 -21.21 6.78
CA LYS A 324 -8.61 -21.63 7.72
C LYS A 324 -9.72 -22.26 6.90
N ASP A 325 -9.86 -23.58 7.07
CA ASP A 325 -10.94 -24.39 6.55
C ASP A 325 -12.30 -23.77 6.81
N THR A 326 -13.01 -23.48 5.74
CA THR A 326 -14.45 -23.33 5.79
C THR A 326 -15.02 -24.74 5.87
N LYS A 327 -15.38 -25.20 7.07
CA LYS A 327 -16.17 -26.41 7.24
C LYS A 327 -17.51 -26.20 6.54
N VAL A 328 -17.62 -26.78 5.35
CA VAL A 328 -18.90 -26.99 4.70
C VAL A 328 -19.66 -28.05 5.54
N HIS A 329 -20.67 -27.62 6.27
CA HIS A 329 -21.65 -28.56 6.82
C HIS A 329 -22.36 -29.22 5.64
N LYS A 330 -22.00 -30.46 5.37
CA LYS A 330 -22.86 -31.40 4.63
C LYS A 330 -24.03 -31.73 5.55
N GLY A 331 -25.16 -31.06 5.37
CA GLY A 331 -26.46 -31.53 5.84
C GLY A 331 -26.90 -32.66 4.93
N LEU A 332 -27.07 -33.82 5.52
CA LEU A 332 -27.86 -34.96 4.99
C LEU A 332 -29.35 -34.56 4.98
N VAL A 333 -29.99 -34.64 3.87
CA VAL A 333 -31.16 -35.49 3.51
C VAL A 333 -31.54 -35.12 2.08
#